data_421ac0bbe364db214e82445389df092f
#
_entry.id   421ac0bbe364db214e82445389df092f
#
_cell.length_a   1.000
_cell.length_b   1.000
_cell.length_c   1.000
_cell.angle_alpha   90.00
_cell.angle_beta   90.00
_cell.angle_gamma   90.00
#
_symmetry.space_group_name_H-M   'P 1'
#
loop_
_entity.id
_entity.type
_entity.pdbx_description
1 polymer ?
#
loop_
_entity_poly.entity_id
_entity_poly.type
_entity_poly.pdbx_seq_one_letter_code
_entity_poly.pdbx_strand_id
1 'polypeptide(L)'
;MGKRLVTLTTCQWADLPFEELCKSAKEMGYDGLEIATWGNFDLDRAYEDDKYVEYILATLKKYGLVCKALATHIIGQCVGDAPDPRLNNFAPAALADKPEEIRAWAIAAMKKAPAVAAKMGVKVITGFTGSPIWKYLYSFPQTTEKMVEDGYDEIVALWTPILDEFDKYGVKFALEVHPGEIAFDYYSTVKLLEKFNYRETFGLNFDPSHLLWQGVTPHLFLRDFMEKGRVYHVHMKDAAVRLDGRSGLLGSHIDFGDLRRGWNFRSLGHGDVNFEEIIRVLNAYAYEGPLSVEWEDSGMDRLMGGKEACEFVKKIDFKASDVKFDDAIANK
;
A
#
# COMPACT_ATOMS: atom_id res chain seq x y z
N MET A 1 23.73 -8.88 -1.73
CA MET A 1 22.82 -7.74 -1.48
C MET A 1 22.96 -7.24 -0.05
N GLY A 2 22.87 -5.92 0.20
CA GLY A 2 22.72 -5.34 1.54
C GLY A 2 21.36 -5.70 2.14
N LYS A 3 21.17 -5.45 3.44
CA LYS A 3 19.83 -5.47 4.02
C LYS A 3 18.97 -4.38 3.38
N ARG A 4 17.68 -4.66 3.15
CA ARG A 4 16.73 -3.67 2.66
C ARG A 4 16.46 -2.60 3.72
N LEU A 5 16.09 -1.40 3.28
CA LEU A 5 15.64 -0.37 4.22
C LEU A 5 14.28 -0.78 4.79
N VAL A 6 14.10 -0.58 6.07
CA VAL A 6 12.81 -0.75 6.74
C VAL A 6 12.19 0.62 6.95
N THR A 7 11.08 0.89 6.26
CA THR A 7 10.36 2.16 6.32
C THR A 7 9.06 2.02 7.11
N LEU A 8 8.56 3.11 7.66
CA LEU A 8 7.26 3.19 8.32
C LEU A 8 6.28 3.90 7.40
N THR A 9 5.14 3.28 7.11
CA THR A 9 4.00 3.96 6.49
C THR A 9 3.36 4.89 7.50
N THR A 10 3.22 6.18 7.15
CA THR A 10 2.80 7.20 8.14
C THR A 10 1.29 7.27 8.35
N CYS A 11 0.51 6.44 7.68
CA CYS A 11 -0.96 6.45 7.70
C CYS A 11 -1.54 6.44 9.12
N GLN A 12 -1.07 5.55 9.97
CA GLN A 12 -1.52 5.38 11.36
C GLN A 12 -0.92 6.42 12.34
N TRP A 13 -0.10 7.34 11.81
CA TRP A 13 0.64 8.36 12.55
C TRP A 13 0.31 9.77 12.05
N ALA A 14 -0.71 9.89 11.20
CA ALA A 14 -1.09 11.14 10.54
C ALA A 14 -1.63 12.22 11.51
N ASP A 15 -1.93 11.84 12.75
CA ASP A 15 -2.33 12.73 13.85
C ASP A 15 -1.15 13.49 14.49
N LEU A 16 0.10 13.04 14.26
CA LEU A 16 1.28 13.69 14.82
C LEU A 16 1.80 14.82 13.92
N PRO A 17 2.37 15.89 14.50
CA PRO A 17 3.19 16.83 13.73
C PRO A 17 4.35 16.11 13.02
N PHE A 18 4.68 16.53 11.79
CA PHE A 18 5.66 15.81 10.95
C PHE A 18 7.03 15.61 11.63
N GLU A 19 7.52 16.60 12.36
CA GLU A 19 8.80 16.50 13.06
C GLU A 19 8.75 15.49 14.21
N GLU A 20 7.65 15.46 14.96
CA GLU A 20 7.43 14.50 16.04
C GLU A 20 7.31 13.08 15.51
N LEU A 21 6.63 12.89 14.40
CA LEU A 21 6.59 11.61 13.67
C LEU A 21 7.99 11.15 13.28
N CYS A 22 8.82 12.03 12.67
CA CYS A 22 10.19 11.69 12.29
C CYS A 22 11.04 11.27 13.51
N LYS A 23 10.90 11.98 14.63
CA LYS A 23 11.57 11.63 15.88
C LYS A 23 11.15 10.24 16.37
N SER A 24 9.84 9.99 16.45
CA SER A 24 9.27 8.72 16.90
C SER A 24 9.70 7.55 16.00
N ALA A 25 9.63 7.72 14.67
CA ALA A 25 10.07 6.70 13.72
C ALA A 25 11.56 6.35 13.91
N LYS A 26 12.39 7.36 14.13
CA LYS A 26 13.83 7.13 14.42
C LYS A 26 14.06 6.40 15.73
N GLU A 27 13.35 6.76 16.78
CA GLU A 27 13.43 6.11 18.10
C GLU A 27 12.94 4.65 18.03
N MET A 28 11.95 4.34 17.19
CA MET A 28 11.51 2.98 16.89
C MET A 28 12.48 2.19 16.02
N GLY A 29 13.49 2.85 15.43
CA GLY A 29 14.56 2.19 14.68
C GLY A 29 14.37 2.14 13.17
N TYR A 30 13.39 2.83 12.60
CA TYR A 30 13.17 2.88 11.16
C TYR A 30 14.30 3.59 10.41
N ASP A 31 14.51 3.19 9.16
CA ASP A 31 15.50 3.77 8.25
C ASP A 31 14.91 4.89 7.39
N GLY A 32 13.58 4.94 7.28
CA GLY A 32 12.88 5.92 6.47
C GLY A 32 11.37 5.87 6.66
N LEU A 33 10.68 6.66 5.83
CA LEU A 33 9.22 6.76 5.81
C LEU A 33 8.66 6.49 4.41
N GLU A 34 7.46 5.96 4.38
CA GLU A 34 6.49 6.10 3.31
C GLU A 34 5.48 7.14 3.78
N ILE A 35 5.45 8.29 3.12
CA ILE A 35 4.71 9.45 3.63
C ILE A 35 3.30 9.48 3.04
N ALA A 36 2.30 9.42 3.91
CA ALA A 36 0.89 9.63 3.57
C ALA A 36 0.64 11.08 3.16
N THR A 37 -0.10 11.28 2.08
CA THR A 37 -0.44 12.60 1.53
C THR A 37 -1.68 13.22 2.21
N TRP A 38 -1.82 12.97 3.50
CA TRP A 38 -2.85 13.54 4.37
C TRP A 38 -2.33 13.68 5.81
N GLY A 39 -3.06 14.42 6.63
CA GLY A 39 -2.69 14.65 8.05
C GLY A 39 -1.47 15.56 8.18
N ASN A 40 -0.30 14.99 8.34
CA ASN A 40 0.94 15.72 8.58
C ASN A 40 1.74 16.09 7.32
N PHE A 41 1.23 15.78 6.12
CA PHE A 41 1.81 16.16 4.85
C PHE A 41 0.73 16.71 3.90
N ASP A 42 0.95 17.92 3.39
CA ASP A 42 0.03 18.63 2.50
C ASP A 42 0.54 18.52 1.05
N LEU A 43 -0.17 17.74 0.23
CA LEU A 43 0.19 17.50 -1.17
C LEU A 43 0.09 18.78 -2.03
N ASP A 44 -0.96 19.57 -1.85
CA ASP A 44 -1.16 20.81 -2.61
C ASP A 44 -0.08 21.83 -2.29
N ARG A 45 0.23 21.99 -1.01
CA ARG A 45 1.32 22.85 -0.58
C ARG A 45 2.67 22.36 -1.11
N ALA A 46 2.95 21.07 -1.08
CA ALA A 46 4.19 20.50 -1.63
C ALA A 46 4.30 20.73 -3.16
N TYR A 47 3.17 20.75 -3.85
CA TYR A 47 3.15 21.05 -5.28
C TYR A 47 3.47 22.53 -5.56
N GLU A 48 2.94 23.48 -4.76
CA GLU A 48 3.00 24.91 -4.99
C GLU A 48 4.21 25.60 -4.33
N ASP A 49 4.72 25.06 -3.21
CA ASP A 49 5.75 25.68 -2.36
C ASP A 49 6.99 24.78 -2.19
N ASP A 50 8.04 25.10 -2.95
CA ASP A 50 9.32 24.37 -2.87
C ASP A 50 9.96 24.47 -1.47
N LYS A 51 9.73 25.55 -0.71
CA LYS A 51 10.23 25.68 0.66
C LYS A 51 9.60 24.68 1.60
N TYR A 52 8.35 24.31 1.36
CA TYR A 52 7.70 23.24 2.14
C TYR A 52 8.37 21.90 1.86
N VAL A 53 8.67 21.58 0.61
CA VAL A 53 9.41 20.37 0.25
C VAL A 53 10.81 20.37 0.87
N GLU A 54 11.53 21.51 0.84
CA GLU A 54 12.84 21.68 1.49
C GLU A 54 12.74 21.43 3.01
N TYR A 55 11.71 21.94 3.67
CA TYR A 55 11.44 21.71 5.10
C TYR A 55 11.25 20.19 5.39
N ILE A 56 10.43 19.50 4.60
CA ILE A 56 10.19 18.06 4.75
C ILE A 56 11.50 17.28 4.60
N LEU A 57 12.27 17.54 3.54
CA LEU A 57 13.54 16.87 3.28
C LEU A 57 14.60 17.18 4.35
N ALA A 58 14.66 18.43 4.82
CA ALA A 58 15.57 18.85 5.90
C ALA A 58 15.21 18.14 7.22
N THR A 59 13.91 18.01 7.52
CA THR A 59 13.43 17.31 8.71
C THR A 59 13.78 15.83 8.66
N LEU A 60 13.53 15.15 7.54
CA LEU A 60 13.95 13.75 7.35
C LEU A 60 15.46 13.59 7.57
N LYS A 61 16.26 14.47 6.92
CA LYS A 61 17.72 14.46 7.08
C LYS A 61 18.17 14.67 8.52
N LYS A 62 17.52 15.59 9.25
CA LYS A 62 17.81 15.86 10.67
C LYS A 62 17.72 14.61 11.53
N TYR A 63 16.75 13.75 11.26
CA TYR A 63 16.57 12.48 11.99
C TYR A 63 17.26 11.28 11.32
N GLY A 64 17.98 11.48 10.21
CA GLY A 64 18.66 10.41 9.48
C GLY A 64 17.67 9.41 8.87
N LEU A 65 16.54 9.91 8.37
CA LEU A 65 15.51 9.16 7.68
C LEU A 65 15.52 9.47 6.18
N VAL A 66 15.04 8.54 5.37
CA VAL A 66 14.80 8.73 3.93
C VAL A 66 13.31 8.57 3.61
N CYS A 67 12.83 9.24 2.54
CA CYS A 67 11.52 8.94 1.98
C CYS A 67 11.69 8.06 0.73
N LYS A 68 10.98 6.93 0.65
CA LYS A 68 11.07 5.99 -0.47
C LYS A 68 9.77 5.83 -1.24
N ALA A 69 8.65 6.19 -0.64
CA ALA A 69 7.35 6.23 -1.30
C ALA A 69 6.48 7.36 -0.72
N LEU A 70 5.52 7.85 -1.51
CA LEU A 70 4.37 8.62 -1.04
C LEU A 70 3.14 7.73 -1.11
N ALA A 71 2.26 7.83 -0.10
CA ALA A 71 1.03 7.06 -0.04
C ALA A 71 -0.18 7.97 -0.34
N THR A 72 -0.98 7.59 -1.34
CA THR A 72 -2.12 8.39 -1.83
C THR A 72 -3.46 7.65 -1.71
N HIS A 73 -3.57 6.65 -0.83
CA HIS A 73 -4.69 5.72 -0.73
C HIS A 73 -6.04 6.41 -0.71
N ILE A 74 -6.26 7.33 0.26
CA ILE A 74 -7.56 8.00 0.41
C ILE A 74 -7.92 8.91 -0.78
N ILE A 75 -6.93 9.52 -1.42
CA ILE A 75 -7.15 10.35 -2.61
C ILE A 75 -7.50 9.45 -3.80
N GLY A 76 -6.71 8.40 -4.02
CA GLY A 76 -6.92 7.45 -5.10
C GLY A 76 -8.26 6.72 -5.02
N GLN A 77 -8.72 6.37 -3.80
CA GLN A 77 -10.05 5.81 -3.57
C GLN A 77 -11.15 6.69 -4.16
N CYS A 78 -11.07 8.00 -3.95
CA CYS A 78 -12.05 8.96 -4.44
C CYS A 78 -12.06 9.13 -5.97
N VAL A 79 -11.06 8.62 -6.70
CA VAL A 79 -11.02 8.67 -8.17
C VAL A 79 -12.04 7.70 -8.77
N GLY A 80 -12.02 6.45 -8.35
CA GLY A 80 -12.75 5.37 -8.99
C GLY A 80 -14.02 4.91 -8.29
N ASP A 81 -14.19 5.22 -7.00
CA ASP A 81 -15.36 4.77 -6.26
C ASP A 81 -16.67 5.33 -6.83
N ALA A 82 -17.70 4.50 -6.81
CA ALA A 82 -19.06 5.00 -6.97
C ALA A 82 -19.38 6.00 -5.84
N PRO A 83 -20.31 6.95 -6.06
CA PRO A 83 -20.75 7.86 -5.01
C PRO A 83 -21.11 7.14 -3.71
N ASP A 84 -20.42 7.50 -2.63
CA ASP A 84 -20.56 6.89 -1.31
C ASP A 84 -20.36 7.96 -0.23
N PRO A 85 -21.25 8.09 0.77
CA PRO A 85 -21.11 9.06 1.85
C PRO A 85 -19.80 8.92 2.66
N ARG A 86 -19.19 7.73 2.68
CA ARG A 86 -17.92 7.48 3.37
C ARG A 86 -16.75 8.25 2.76
N LEU A 87 -16.81 8.61 1.49
CA LEU A 87 -15.79 9.41 0.81
C LEU A 87 -15.68 10.83 1.35
N ASN A 88 -16.73 11.33 2.04
CA ASN A 88 -16.67 12.61 2.73
C ASN A 88 -15.52 12.69 3.75
N ASN A 89 -15.12 11.54 4.33
CA ASN A 89 -14.02 11.48 5.28
C ASN A 89 -12.62 11.52 4.62
N PHE A 90 -12.56 11.32 3.31
CA PHE A 90 -11.31 11.30 2.54
C PHE A 90 -11.06 12.59 1.77
N ALA A 91 -12.10 13.36 1.54
CA ALA A 91 -12.07 14.59 0.78
C ALA A 91 -12.03 15.83 1.70
N PRO A 92 -11.63 16.99 1.17
CA PRO A 92 -11.76 18.27 1.91
C PRO A 92 -13.20 18.49 2.36
N ALA A 93 -13.38 18.94 3.62
CA ALA A 93 -14.69 19.11 4.24
C ALA A 93 -15.66 20.01 3.44
N ALA A 94 -15.14 20.97 2.67
CA ALA A 94 -15.94 21.83 1.79
C ALA A 94 -16.62 21.09 0.63
N LEU A 95 -16.17 19.88 0.33
CA LEU A 95 -16.70 19.00 -0.74
C LEU A 95 -17.67 17.94 -0.22
N ALA A 96 -17.95 17.92 1.08
CA ALA A 96 -18.86 16.92 1.67
C ALA A 96 -20.21 16.90 0.92
N ASP A 97 -20.72 15.69 0.68
CA ASP A 97 -21.96 15.40 -0.04
C ASP A 97 -21.99 15.85 -1.52
N LYS A 98 -20.82 16.09 -2.12
CA LYS A 98 -20.68 16.50 -3.52
C LYS A 98 -19.81 15.50 -4.29
N PRO A 99 -20.31 14.32 -4.62
CA PRO A 99 -19.48 13.22 -5.14
C PRO A 99 -18.72 13.57 -6.43
N GLU A 100 -19.32 14.34 -7.33
CA GLU A 100 -18.66 14.77 -8.58
C GLU A 100 -17.52 15.76 -8.31
N GLU A 101 -17.67 16.67 -7.34
CA GLU A 101 -16.60 17.59 -6.94
C GLU A 101 -15.49 16.84 -6.20
N ILE A 102 -15.81 15.84 -5.37
CA ILE A 102 -14.85 14.96 -4.72
C ILE A 102 -14.00 14.22 -5.76
N ARG A 103 -14.63 13.59 -6.75
CA ARG A 103 -13.93 12.89 -7.84
C ARG A 103 -13.02 13.84 -8.63
N ALA A 104 -13.54 15.01 -9.00
CA ALA A 104 -12.75 16.01 -9.73
C ALA A 104 -11.54 16.50 -8.95
N TRP A 105 -11.69 16.75 -7.65
CA TRP A 105 -10.59 17.07 -6.75
C TRP A 105 -9.56 15.95 -6.68
N ALA A 106 -10.02 14.70 -6.51
CA ALA A 106 -9.13 13.55 -6.40
C ALA A 106 -8.29 13.34 -7.67
N ILE A 107 -8.92 13.44 -8.86
CA ILE A 107 -8.21 13.38 -10.15
C ILE A 107 -7.16 14.49 -10.26
N ALA A 108 -7.51 15.72 -9.87
CA ALA A 108 -6.56 16.83 -9.91
C ALA A 108 -5.39 16.63 -8.94
N ALA A 109 -5.65 16.17 -7.72
CA ALA A 109 -4.63 15.87 -6.72
C ALA A 109 -3.71 14.73 -7.16
N MET A 110 -4.27 13.63 -7.70
CA MET A 110 -3.48 12.52 -8.23
C MET A 110 -2.58 12.92 -9.40
N LYS A 111 -2.99 13.90 -10.23
CA LYS A 111 -2.14 14.44 -11.29
C LYS A 111 -0.97 15.30 -10.77
N LYS A 112 -1.11 15.92 -9.59
CA LYS A 112 -0.03 16.68 -8.93
C LYS A 112 0.99 15.77 -8.23
N ALA A 113 0.55 14.64 -7.73
CA ALA A 113 1.36 13.73 -6.90
C ALA A 113 2.71 13.33 -7.52
N PRO A 114 2.82 12.95 -8.82
CA PRO A 114 4.11 12.57 -9.40
C PRO A 114 5.10 13.75 -9.50
N ALA A 115 4.63 14.99 -9.68
CA ALA A 115 5.49 16.16 -9.63
C ALA A 115 6.10 16.37 -8.23
N VAL A 116 5.28 16.20 -7.18
CA VAL A 116 5.75 16.27 -5.78
C VAL A 116 6.73 15.15 -5.48
N ALA A 117 6.42 13.92 -5.89
CA ALA A 117 7.34 12.79 -5.74
C ALA A 117 8.69 13.07 -6.42
N ALA A 118 8.69 13.62 -7.64
CA ALA A 118 9.91 14.01 -8.36
C ALA A 118 10.72 15.08 -7.61
N LYS A 119 10.06 16.14 -7.06
CA LYS A 119 10.70 17.17 -6.22
C LYS A 119 11.37 16.55 -4.98
N MET A 120 10.77 15.52 -4.40
CA MET A 120 11.30 14.81 -3.23
C MET A 120 12.32 13.71 -3.57
N GLY A 121 12.59 13.44 -4.85
CA GLY A 121 13.45 12.34 -5.29
C GLY A 121 12.83 10.95 -5.10
N VAL A 122 11.52 10.87 -4.92
CA VAL A 122 10.75 9.64 -4.74
C VAL A 122 10.33 9.09 -6.11
N LYS A 123 10.38 7.76 -6.28
CA LYS A 123 10.10 7.09 -7.56
C LYS A 123 8.83 6.25 -7.56
N VAL A 124 8.23 6.04 -6.41
CA VAL A 124 7.04 5.20 -6.26
C VAL A 124 5.99 5.94 -5.44
N ILE A 125 4.77 5.92 -5.92
CA ILE A 125 3.58 6.35 -5.19
C ILE A 125 2.69 5.15 -5.00
N THR A 126 2.37 4.81 -3.77
CA THR A 126 1.41 3.77 -3.40
C THR A 126 0.01 4.36 -3.28
N GLY A 127 -1.00 3.55 -3.46
CA GLY A 127 -2.37 4.04 -3.31
C GLY A 127 -3.43 3.09 -3.80
N PHE A 128 -4.66 3.57 -3.77
CA PHE A 128 -5.85 2.91 -4.26
C PHE A 128 -6.31 3.49 -5.60
N THR A 129 -7.11 2.72 -6.33
CA THR A 129 -7.75 3.19 -7.56
C THR A 129 -9.22 3.53 -7.35
N GLY A 130 -9.80 3.03 -6.29
CA GLY A 130 -11.24 2.92 -6.11
C GLY A 130 -11.85 1.82 -6.97
N SER A 131 -13.16 1.65 -6.82
CA SER A 131 -13.94 0.68 -7.58
C SER A 131 -15.40 1.14 -7.78
N PRO A 132 -15.86 1.34 -9.01
CA PRO A 132 -17.26 1.67 -9.26
C PRO A 132 -18.19 0.47 -9.05
N ILE A 133 -17.62 -0.74 -8.96
CA ILE A 133 -18.33 -2.01 -8.92
C ILE A 133 -18.13 -2.83 -7.65
N TRP A 134 -17.43 -2.30 -6.65
CA TRP A 134 -17.24 -3.01 -5.37
C TRP A 134 -18.56 -3.48 -4.75
N LYS A 135 -19.65 -2.72 -4.90
CA LYS A 135 -21.01 -3.07 -4.48
C LYS A 135 -21.54 -4.36 -5.10
N TYR A 136 -20.92 -4.87 -6.17
CA TYR A 136 -21.27 -6.12 -6.84
C TYR A 136 -20.43 -7.32 -6.41
N LEU A 137 -19.58 -7.17 -5.39
CA LEU A 137 -18.73 -8.27 -4.88
C LEU A 137 -19.52 -9.55 -4.63
N TYR A 138 -20.70 -9.43 -4.02
CA TYR A 138 -21.64 -10.55 -3.90
C TYR A 138 -22.62 -10.51 -5.07
N SER A 139 -22.53 -11.53 -5.93
CA SER A 139 -23.18 -11.55 -7.25
C SER A 139 -24.69 -11.86 -7.23
N PHE A 140 -25.39 -11.53 -6.14
CA PHE A 140 -26.84 -11.62 -6.01
C PHE A 140 -27.42 -10.32 -5.44
N PRO A 141 -28.39 -9.66 -6.14
CA PRO A 141 -28.93 -9.99 -7.49
C PRO A 141 -27.83 -10.16 -8.55
N GLN A 142 -28.13 -10.89 -9.65
CA GLN A 142 -27.15 -11.31 -10.62
C GLN A 142 -26.33 -10.14 -11.17
N THR A 143 -25.01 -10.25 -11.03
CA THR A 143 -24.05 -9.37 -11.66
C THR A 143 -23.71 -9.96 -13.04
N THR A 144 -23.92 -9.19 -14.10
CA THR A 144 -23.58 -9.63 -15.46
C THR A 144 -22.11 -9.36 -15.78
N GLU A 145 -21.55 -10.13 -16.71
CA GLU A 145 -20.19 -9.89 -17.22
C GLU A 145 -20.03 -8.45 -17.72
N LYS A 146 -21.04 -7.93 -18.45
CA LYS A 146 -21.01 -6.55 -18.92
C LYS A 146 -20.90 -5.52 -17.80
N MET A 147 -21.58 -5.72 -16.67
CA MET A 147 -21.45 -4.79 -15.50
C MET A 147 -20.04 -4.77 -14.95
N VAL A 148 -19.37 -5.94 -14.95
CA VAL A 148 -17.98 -6.05 -14.52
C VAL A 148 -17.05 -5.39 -15.52
N GLU A 149 -17.21 -5.68 -16.82
CA GLU A 149 -16.40 -5.07 -17.89
C GLU A 149 -16.51 -3.55 -17.90
N ASP A 150 -17.73 -3.01 -17.83
CA ASP A 150 -17.98 -1.57 -17.77
C ASP A 150 -17.24 -0.91 -16.58
N GLY A 151 -17.17 -1.58 -15.42
CA GLY A 151 -16.44 -1.07 -14.24
C GLY A 151 -14.94 -1.01 -14.45
N TYR A 152 -14.35 -2.02 -15.07
CA TYR A 152 -12.92 -1.98 -15.43
C TYR A 152 -12.61 -0.93 -16.48
N ASP A 153 -13.48 -0.79 -17.49
CA ASP A 153 -13.32 0.23 -18.53
C ASP A 153 -13.44 1.65 -17.96
N GLU A 154 -14.33 1.88 -16.98
CA GLU A 154 -14.42 3.14 -16.25
C GLU A 154 -13.12 3.46 -15.50
N ILE A 155 -12.56 2.51 -14.77
CA ILE A 155 -11.28 2.70 -14.06
C ILE A 155 -10.16 3.04 -15.05
N VAL A 156 -10.05 2.33 -16.17
CA VAL A 156 -9.03 2.61 -17.19
C VAL A 156 -9.20 4.03 -17.75
N ALA A 157 -10.43 4.44 -18.03
CA ALA A 157 -10.71 5.79 -18.56
C ALA A 157 -10.34 6.89 -17.56
N LEU A 158 -10.64 6.71 -16.28
CA LEU A 158 -10.33 7.67 -15.21
C LEU A 158 -8.82 7.76 -14.94
N TRP A 159 -8.13 6.61 -14.92
CA TRP A 159 -6.74 6.54 -14.50
C TRP A 159 -5.73 6.78 -15.63
N THR A 160 -6.09 6.53 -16.89
CA THR A 160 -5.18 6.76 -18.02
C THR A 160 -4.58 8.19 -18.01
N PRO A 161 -5.39 9.27 -17.94
CA PRO A 161 -4.84 10.63 -17.91
C PRO A 161 -4.07 10.98 -16.64
N ILE A 162 -4.27 10.25 -15.53
CA ILE A 162 -3.46 10.37 -14.32
C ILE A 162 -2.10 9.70 -14.56
N LEU A 163 -2.09 8.48 -15.08
CA LEU A 163 -0.87 7.73 -15.38
C LEU A 163 0.00 8.43 -16.44
N ASP A 164 -0.60 9.20 -17.35
CA ASP A 164 0.14 10.04 -18.31
C ASP A 164 0.96 11.12 -17.59
N GLU A 165 0.48 11.66 -16.46
CA GLU A 165 1.28 12.56 -15.64
C GLU A 165 2.42 11.81 -14.92
N PHE A 166 2.17 10.62 -14.41
CA PHE A 166 3.21 9.77 -13.80
C PHE A 166 4.35 9.48 -14.78
N ASP A 167 4.04 9.19 -16.04
CA ASP A 167 5.04 8.96 -17.10
C ASP A 167 5.94 10.18 -17.30
N LYS A 168 5.39 11.39 -17.31
CA LYS A 168 6.15 12.63 -17.50
C LYS A 168 7.24 12.83 -16.45
N TYR A 169 6.99 12.38 -15.22
CA TYR A 169 7.93 12.53 -14.11
C TYR A 169 8.77 11.27 -13.85
N GLY A 170 8.54 10.19 -14.59
CA GLY A 170 9.23 8.91 -14.41
C GLY A 170 8.96 8.31 -13.01
N VAL A 171 7.74 8.48 -12.50
CA VAL A 171 7.27 7.96 -11.22
C VAL A 171 6.33 6.78 -11.49
N LYS A 172 6.43 5.72 -10.71
CA LYS A 172 5.57 4.54 -10.79
C LYS A 172 4.39 4.68 -9.83
N PHE A 173 3.21 4.26 -10.26
CA PHE A 173 2.06 4.05 -9.38
C PHE A 173 2.00 2.59 -8.98
N ALA A 174 1.92 2.32 -7.69
CA ALA A 174 1.84 1.00 -7.10
C ALA A 174 0.49 0.84 -6.40
N LEU A 175 -0.46 0.18 -7.09
CA LEU A 175 -1.78 -0.12 -6.53
C LEU A 175 -1.64 -1.13 -5.39
N GLU A 176 -2.19 -0.83 -4.23
CA GLU A 176 -2.40 -1.83 -3.21
C GLU A 176 -3.63 -2.68 -3.53
N VAL A 177 -3.41 -3.99 -3.66
CA VAL A 177 -4.47 -4.97 -3.89
C VAL A 177 -5.25 -5.16 -2.60
N HIS A 178 -6.46 -4.61 -2.54
CA HIS A 178 -7.19 -4.42 -1.29
C HIS A 178 -8.70 -4.62 -1.51
N PRO A 179 -9.41 -5.27 -0.58
CA PRO A 179 -10.88 -5.29 -0.58
C PRO A 179 -11.47 -3.88 -0.56
N GLY A 180 -12.35 -3.59 -1.50
CA GLY A 180 -12.83 -2.22 -1.76
C GLY A 180 -12.36 -1.68 -3.11
N GLU A 181 -11.22 -2.20 -3.59
CA GLU A 181 -10.62 -1.82 -4.86
C GLU A 181 -11.17 -2.64 -6.04
N ILE A 182 -10.90 -2.16 -7.27
CA ILE A 182 -11.21 -2.91 -8.48
C ILE A 182 -10.37 -4.19 -8.56
N ALA A 183 -9.14 -4.17 -8.06
CA ALA A 183 -8.28 -5.34 -7.88
C ALA A 183 -8.15 -5.65 -6.38
N PHE A 184 -8.72 -6.75 -5.95
CA PHE A 184 -8.79 -7.15 -4.54
C PHE A 184 -8.25 -8.56 -4.27
N ASP A 185 -8.01 -9.34 -5.32
CA ASP A 185 -7.44 -10.69 -5.28
C ASP A 185 -6.57 -10.98 -6.51
N TYR A 186 -6.18 -12.25 -6.70
CA TYR A 186 -5.30 -12.64 -7.79
C TYR A 186 -5.91 -12.36 -9.18
N TYR A 187 -7.12 -12.83 -9.44
CA TYR A 187 -7.71 -12.75 -10.78
C TYR A 187 -8.23 -11.35 -11.13
N SER A 188 -8.73 -10.61 -10.16
CA SER A 188 -9.10 -9.21 -10.36
C SER A 188 -7.86 -8.35 -10.66
N THR A 189 -6.72 -8.67 -10.04
CA THR A 189 -5.43 -8.02 -10.32
C THR A 189 -4.92 -8.33 -11.73
N VAL A 190 -4.96 -9.62 -12.14
CA VAL A 190 -4.58 -10.00 -13.52
C VAL A 190 -5.41 -9.23 -14.54
N LYS A 191 -6.74 -9.22 -14.36
CA LYS A 191 -7.66 -8.51 -15.26
C LYS A 191 -7.35 -7.01 -15.35
N LEU A 192 -7.08 -6.36 -14.21
CA LEU A 192 -6.77 -4.94 -14.22
C LEU A 192 -5.45 -4.64 -14.95
N LEU A 193 -4.41 -5.44 -14.73
CA LEU A 193 -3.14 -5.27 -15.44
C LEU A 193 -3.30 -5.49 -16.95
N GLU A 194 -4.12 -6.47 -17.37
CA GLU A 194 -4.47 -6.69 -18.78
C GLU A 194 -5.20 -5.50 -19.37
N LYS A 195 -6.18 -4.93 -18.66
CA LYS A 195 -6.93 -3.74 -19.10
C LYS A 195 -6.03 -2.52 -19.27
N PHE A 196 -4.99 -2.36 -18.47
CA PHE A 196 -3.93 -1.35 -18.64
C PHE A 196 -2.84 -1.77 -19.64
N ASN A 197 -3.00 -2.90 -20.36
CA ASN A 197 -2.00 -3.46 -21.28
C ASN A 197 -0.61 -3.60 -20.62
N TYR A 198 -0.59 -3.96 -19.35
CA TYR A 198 0.65 -4.05 -18.56
C TYR A 198 1.49 -2.77 -18.65
N ARG A 199 0.86 -1.60 -18.67
CA ARG A 199 1.54 -0.30 -18.71
C ARG A 199 2.62 -0.22 -17.65
N GLU A 200 3.83 0.17 -18.02
CA GLU A 200 5.01 0.11 -17.14
C GLU A 200 4.89 1.04 -15.92
N THR A 201 4.17 2.15 -16.06
CA THR A 201 3.93 3.10 -14.96
C THR A 201 3.03 2.53 -13.88
N PHE A 202 2.17 1.55 -14.21
CA PHE A 202 1.20 0.93 -13.32
C PHE A 202 1.69 -0.44 -12.85
N GLY A 203 1.81 -0.61 -11.55
CA GLY A 203 2.17 -1.86 -10.90
C GLY A 203 1.51 -1.99 -9.54
N LEU A 204 2.11 -2.79 -8.67
CA LEU A 204 1.50 -3.22 -7.43
C LEU A 204 2.32 -2.81 -6.22
N ASN A 205 1.66 -2.38 -5.18
CA ASN A 205 2.09 -2.43 -3.81
C ASN A 205 1.58 -3.74 -3.21
N PHE A 206 2.49 -4.63 -2.85
CA PHE A 206 2.13 -5.92 -2.29
C PHE A 206 1.87 -5.79 -0.79
N ASP A 207 0.65 -6.09 -0.37
CA ASP A 207 0.29 -6.27 1.04
C ASP A 207 -0.21 -7.71 1.28
N PRO A 208 0.47 -8.50 2.11
CA PRO A 208 0.09 -9.89 2.35
C PRO A 208 -1.17 -10.05 3.19
N SER A 209 -1.48 -9.07 4.05
CA SER A 209 -2.55 -9.19 5.04
C SER A 209 -3.93 -9.26 4.39
N HIS A 210 -4.14 -8.46 3.34
CA HIS A 210 -5.41 -8.42 2.62
C HIS A 210 -5.68 -9.66 1.78
N LEU A 211 -4.63 -10.34 1.35
CA LEU A 211 -4.71 -11.62 0.62
C LEU A 211 -4.96 -12.78 1.57
N LEU A 212 -4.27 -12.80 2.71
CA LEU A 212 -4.29 -13.90 3.67
C LEU A 212 -5.71 -14.25 4.14
N TRP A 213 -6.44 -13.25 4.64
CA TRP A 213 -7.76 -13.53 5.22
C TRP A 213 -8.81 -13.92 4.17
N GLN A 214 -8.58 -13.58 2.90
CA GLN A 214 -9.40 -14.02 1.77
C GLN A 214 -9.11 -15.46 1.33
N GLY A 215 -8.06 -16.10 1.88
CA GLY A 215 -7.62 -17.43 1.48
C GLY A 215 -6.70 -17.45 0.26
N VAL A 216 -6.21 -16.28 -0.19
CA VAL A 216 -5.16 -16.20 -1.22
C VAL A 216 -3.80 -16.33 -0.54
N THR A 217 -2.94 -17.20 -1.07
CA THR A 217 -1.59 -17.43 -0.52
C THR A 217 -0.66 -16.28 -0.91
N PRO A 218 -0.22 -15.40 0.05
CA PRO A 218 0.45 -14.15 -0.29
C PRO A 218 1.77 -14.34 -1.04
N HIS A 219 2.62 -15.30 -0.64
CA HIS A 219 3.93 -15.50 -1.29
C HIS A 219 3.82 -16.08 -2.71
N LEU A 220 2.74 -16.83 -3.03
CA LEU A 220 2.48 -17.29 -4.40
C LEU A 220 2.01 -16.13 -5.28
N PHE A 221 1.11 -15.28 -4.76
CA PHE A 221 0.73 -14.03 -5.41
C PHE A 221 1.97 -13.16 -5.70
N LEU A 222 2.78 -12.92 -4.68
CA LEU A 222 4.00 -12.13 -4.81
C LEU A 222 4.92 -12.68 -5.90
N ARG A 223 5.19 -13.99 -5.89
CA ARG A 223 6.05 -14.65 -6.87
C ARG A 223 5.57 -14.38 -8.30
N ASP A 224 4.29 -14.61 -8.57
CA ASP A 224 3.75 -14.54 -9.92
C ASP A 224 3.76 -13.09 -10.48
N PHE A 225 3.59 -12.08 -9.62
CA PHE A 225 3.67 -10.68 -10.04
C PHE A 225 5.10 -10.11 -10.03
N MET A 226 6.00 -10.67 -9.22
CA MET A 226 7.44 -10.41 -9.33
C MET A 226 8.00 -10.94 -10.66
N GLU A 227 7.61 -12.14 -11.07
CA GLU A 227 7.97 -12.72 -12.37
C GLU A 227 7.53 -11.83 -13.54
N LYS A 228 6.38 -11.19 -13.43
CA LYS A 228 5.86 -10.21 -14.41
C LYS A 228 6.53 -8.83 -14.31
N GLY A 229 7.40 -8.59 -13.31
CA GLY A 229 8.02 -7.29 -13.05
C GLY A 229 7.01 -6.20 -12.68
N ARG A 230 5.95 -6.54 -11.95
CA ARG A 230 4.86 -5.62 -11.61
C ARG A 230 4.78 -5.24 -10.13
N VAL A 231 5.64 -5.73 -9.28
CA VAL A 231 5.69 -5.32 -7.86
C VAL A 231 6.70 -4.20 -7.69
N TYR A 232 6.23 -3.01 -7.33
CA TYR A 232 7.05 -1.81 -7.18
C TYR A 232 7.28 -1.41 -5.73
N HIS A 233 6.42 -1.87 -4.84
CA HIS A 233 6.50 -1.60 -3.41
C HIS A 233 6.00 -2.80 -2.60
N VAL A 234 6.41 -2.89 -1.35
CA VAL A 234 6.05 -4.00 -0.46
C VAL A 234 5.67 -3.45 0.91
N HIS A 235 4.44 -3.65 1.29
CA HIS A 235 3.98 -3.49 2.65
C HIS A 235 4.29 -4.75 3.47
N MET A 236 4.77 -4.54 4.66
CA MET A 236 4.89 -5.53 5.71
C MET A 236 3.76 -5.29 6.70
N LYS A 237 2.72 -6.09 6.59
CA LYS A 237 1.49 -6.01 7.41
C LYS A 237 1.01 -7.40 7.73
N ASP A 238 0.52 -7.61 8.93
CA ASP A 238 0.10 -8.93 9.40
C ASP A 238 -1.39 -8.97 9.71
N ALA A 239 -1.97 -10.15 9.58
CA ALA A 239 -3.35 -10.41 9.94
C ALA A 239 -3.46 -11.82 10.55
N ALA A 240 -4.41 -11.99 11.46
CA ALA A 240 -4.72 -13.27 12.06
C ALA A 240 -6.16 -13.68 11.75
N VAL A 241 -6.34 -14.92 11.24
CA VAL A 241 -7.65 -15.52 11.01
C VAL A 241 -8.01 -16.40 12.21
N ARG A 242 -9.11 -16.08 12.87
CA ARG A 242 -9.54 -16.74 14.12
C ARG A 242 -11.04 -17.08 14.06
N LEU A 243 -11.36 -18.05 13.19
CA LEU A 243 -12.73 -18.55 13.05
C LEU A 243 -13.10 -19.42 14.26
N ASP A 244 -14.19 -19.07 14.91
CA ASP A 244 -14.70 -19.75 16.11
C ASP A 244 -15.98 -20.60 15.86
N GLY A 245 -16.35 -20.76 14.58
CA GLY A 245 -17.58 -21.42 14.16
C GLY A 245 -18.83 -20.52 14.17
N ARG A 246 -18.69 -19.25 14.56
CA ARG A 246 -19.75 -18.22 14.55
C ARG A 246 -19.37 -17.04 13.70
N SER A 247 -18.11 -16.64 13.76
CA SER A 247 -17.56 -15.52 13.01
C SER A 247 -17.36 -15.87 11.54
N GLY A 248 -17.77 -14.98 10.64
CA GLY A 248 -17.50 -15.11 9.20
C GLY A 248 -16.36 -14.21 8.73
N LEU A 249 -15.76 -14.55 7.59
CA LEU A 249 -14.70 -13.74 6.99
C LEU A 249 -15.18 -12.36 6.52
N LEU A 250 -16.49 -12.18 6.23
CA LEU A 250 -17.06 -10.88 5.84
C LEU A 250 -17.21 -9.91 7.04
N GLY A 251 -16.91 -10.34 8.26
CA GLY A 251 -16.79 -9.48 9.42
C GLY A 251 -18.09 -8.98 10.04
N SER A 252 -19.28 -9.30 9.47
CA SER A 252 -20.62 -8.99 10.03
C SER A 252 -20.86 -7.52 10.41
N HIS A 253 -20.23 -6.56 9.72
CA HIS A 253 -20.26 -5.11 10.04
C HIS A 253 -19.75 -4.78 11.46
N ILE A 254 -18.88 -5.63 12.01
CA ILE A 254 -18.25 -5.44 13.31
C ILE A 254 -16.92 -4.72 13.10
N ASP A 255 -16.60 -3.75 13.96
CA ASP A 255 -15.39 -2.94 13.88
C ASP A 255 -14.10 -3.77 13.98
N PHE A 256 -13.01 -3.28 13.36
CA PHE A 256 -11.69 -3.88 13.49
C PHE A 256 -11.24 -3.89 14.95
N GLY A 257 -10.60 -4.99 15.35
CA GLY A 257 -10.13 -5.20 16.71
C GLY A 257 -11.14 -5.92 17.62
N ASP A 258 -12.42 -5.98 17.27
CA ASP A 258 -13.42 -6.75 18.02
C ASP A 258 -13.13 -8.25 17.91
N LEU A 259 -13.16 -8.94 19.06
CA LEU A 259 -12.88 -10.38 19.14
C LEU A 259 -13.93 -11.27 18.44
N ARG A 260 -15.09 -10.72 18.12
CA ARG A 260 -16.14 -11.42 17.36
C ARG A 260 -15.89 -11.46 15.86
N ARG A 261 -14.90 -10.71 15.34
CA ARG A 261 -14.50 -10.81 13.92
C ARG A 261 -13.75 -12.10 13.66
N GLY A 262 -13.98 -12.71 12.52
CA GLY A 262 -13.27 -13.93 12.09
C GLY A 262 -11.80 -13.70 11.74
N TRP A 263 -11.39 -12.44 11.58
CA TRP A 263 -10.01 -12.03 11.36
C TRP A 263 -9.81 -10.57 11.80
N ASN A 264 -8.57 -10.24 12.14
CA ASN A 264 -8.15 -8.87 12.47
C ASN A 264 -6.70 -8.66 12.04
N PHE A 265 -6.32 -7.40 11.82
CA PHE A 265 -4.92 -7.04 11.69
C PHE A 265 -4.18 -7.26 13.01
N ARG A 266 -2.90 -7.56 12.92
CA ARG A 266 -1.99 -7.76 14.05
C ARG A 266 -0.66 -7.07 13.79
N SER A 267 -0.01 -6.63 14.85
CA SER A 267 1.40 -6.25 14.80
C SER A 267 2.22 -7.39 14.19
N LEU A 268 3.24 -7.05 13.42
CA LEU A 268 4.00 -8.04 12.64
C LEU A 268 4.60 -9.13 13.53
N GLY A 269 4.41 -10.37 13.12
CA GLY A 269 4.82 -11.56 13.87
C GLY A 269 3.78 -12.10 14.85
N HIS A 270 2.65 -11.43 15.01
CA HIS A 270 1.53 -11.88 15.85
C HIS A 270 0.34 -12.42 15.04
N GLY A 271 0.43 -12.40 13.71
CA GLY A 271 -0.57 -12.94 12.80
C GLY A 271 -0.19 -14.28 12.20
N ASP A 272 -0.73 -14.55 11.02
CA ASP A 272 -0.59 -15.82 10.31
C ASP A 272 0.16 -15.66 8.97
N VAL A 273 0.68 -14.46 8.65
CA VAL A 273 1.43 -14.24 7.41
C VAL A 273 2.77 -14.97 7.47
N ASN A 274 3.05 -15.77 6.44
CA ASN A 274 4.33 -16.45 6.31
C ASN A 274 5.38 -15.51 5.70
N PHE A 275 5.97 -14.66 6.52
CA PHE A 275 6.98 -13.70 6.10
C PHE A 275 8.27 -14.36 5.61
N GLU A 276 8.62 -15.55 6.11
CA GLU A 276 9.81 -16.26 5.63
C GLU A 276 9.71 -16.55 4.13
N GLU A 277 8.58 -17.08 3.67
CA GLU A 277 8.37 -17.34 2.25
C GLU A 277 8.32 -16.05 1.41
N ILE A 278 7.77 -14.97 1.96
CA ILE A 278 7.79 -13.65 1.31
C ILE A 278 9.24 -13.19 1.09
N ILE A 279 10.08 -13.24 2.11
CA ILE A 279 11.50 -12.85 2.00
C ILE A 279 12.25 -13.74 1.01
N ARG A 280 11.95 -15.05 0.95
CA ARG A 280 12.54 -15.96 -0.04
C ARG A 280 12.18 -15.55 -1.46
N VAL A 281 10.91 -15.19 -1.72
CA VAL A 281 10.48 -14.69 -3.03
C VAL A 281 11.18 -13.37 -3.35
N LEU A 282 11.20 -12.40 -2.45
CA LEU A 282 11.88 -11.12 -2.66
C LEU A 282 13.38 -11.30 -2.97
N ASN A 283 14.03 -12.27 -2.34
CA ASN A 283 15.43 -12.61 -2.62
C ASN A 283 15.60 -13.25 -4.01
N ALA A 284 14.71 -14.17 -4.37
CA ALA A 284 14.76 -14.87 -5.66
C ALA A 284 14.63 -13.91 -6.85
N TYR A 285 13.85 -12.85 -6.71
CA TYR A 285 13.64 -11.83 -7.75
C TYR A 285 14.46 -10.55 -7.54
N ALA A 286 15.45 -10.59 -6.65
CA ALA A 286 16.37 -9.47 -6.39
C ALA A 286 15.66 -8.14 -6.09
N TYR A 287 14.58 -8.16 -5.32
CA TYR A 287 13.88 -6.94 -4.91
C TYR A 287 14.78 -6.08 -4.01
N GLU A 288 15.02 -4.83 -4.41
CA GLU A 288 15.89 -3.87 -3.70
C GLU A 288 15.12 -2.70 -3.06
N GLY A 289 13.79 -2.65 -3.27
CA GLY A 289 12.93 -1.66 -2.65
C GLY A 289 12.86 -1.79 -1.13
N PRO A 290 12.26 -0.81 -0.43
CA PRO A 290 12.10 -0.89 1.02
C PRO A 290 11.10 -1.97 1.40
N LEU A 291 11.20 -2.43 2.65
CA LEU A 291 10.16 -3.16 3.35
C LEU A 291 9.41 -2.14 4.22
N SER A 292 8.22 -1.75 3.79
CA SER A 292 7.45 -0.68 4.43
C SER A 292 6.48 -1.27 5.44
N VAL A 293 6.70 -1.02 6.72
CA VAL A 293 5.78 -1.46 7.77
C VAL A 293 4.53 -0.61 7.73
N GLU A 294 3.41 -1.24 7.43
CA GLU A 294 2.09 -0.68 7.65
C GLU A 294 1.51 -1.30 8.91
N TRP A 295 1.64 -0.57 10.02
CA TRP A 295 1.27 -1.10 11.31
C TRP A 295 -0.20 -0.83 11.62
N GLU A 296 -0.97 -1.90 11.85
CA GLU A 296 -2.34 -1.85 12.30
C GLU A 296 -2.62 -2.98 13.31
N ASP A 297 -2.85 -2.62 14.56
CA ASP A 297 -3.32 -3.54 15.60
C ASP A 297 -4.10 -2.77 16.66
N SER A 298 -5.42 -2.92 16.66
CA SER A 298 -6.30 -2.25 17.64
C SER A 298 -6.13 -2.79 19.06
N GLY A 299 -5.45 -3.91 19.24
CA GLY A 299 -5.22 -4.55 20.54
C GLY A 299 -3.85 -4.26 21.17
N MET A 300 -3.02 -3.43 20.52
CA MET A 300 -1.66 -3.15 20.98
C MET A 300 -1.38 -1.63 20.97
N ASP A 301 -0.55 -1.15 21.91
CA ASP A 301 -0.03 0.21 21.88
C ASP A 301 0.82 0.45 20.63
N ARG A 302 0.54 1.53 19.90
CA ARG A 302 1.16 1.78 18.59
C ARG A 302 2.66 2.06 18.65
N LEU A 303 3.18 2.68 19.73
CA LEU A 303 4.61 2.95 19.87
C LEU A 303 5.36 1.65 20.15
N MET A 304 4.81 0.83 21.04
CA MET A 304 5.34 -0.50 21.33
C MET A 304 5.29 -1.38 20.07
N GLY A 305 4.11 -1.50 19.44
CA GLY A 305 3.91 -2.36 18.28
C GLY A 305 4.69 -1.88 17.05
N GLY A 306 4.76 -0.58 16.81
CA GLY A 306 5.56 -0.01 15.72
C GLY A 306 7.06 -0.28 15.86
N LYS A 307 7.59 -0.22 17.10
CA LYS A 307 8.98 -0.58 17.40
C LYS A 307 9.23 -2.07 17.19
N GLU A 308 8.38 -2.92 17.78
CA GLU A 308 8.48 -4.38 17.65
C GLU A 308 8.40 -4.83 16.18
N ALA A 309 7.50 -4.22 15.40
CA ALA A 309 7.36 -4.48 13.97
C ALA A 309 8.64 -4.15 13.20
N CYS A 310 9.29 -3.02 13.49
CA CYS A 310 10.58 -2.66 12.89
C CYS A 310 11.66 -3.70 13.20
N GLU A 311 11.78 -4.09 14.48
CA GLU A 311 12.75 -5.09 14.93
C GLU A 311 12.49 -6.45 14.28
N PHE A 312 11.21 -6.86 14.17
CA PHE A 312 10.80 -8.09 13.52
C PHE A 312 11.23 -8.11 12.05
N VAL A 313 10.89 -7.06 11.27
CA VAL A 313 11.24 -6.99 9.84
C VAL A 313 12.76 -7.00 9.65
N LYS A 314 13.51 -6.24 10.45
CA LYS A 314 14.97 -6.24 10.40
C LYS A 314 15.60 -7.59 10.72
N LYS A 315 14.93 -8.39 11.54
CA LYS A 315 15.38 -9.74 11.91
C LYS A 315 15.13 -10.75 10.80
N ILE A 316 13.96 -10.69 10.16
CA ILE A 316 13.56 -11.66 9.12
C ILE A 316 14.09 -11.34 7.73
N ASP A 317 14.60 -10.12 7.46
CA ASP A 317 15.21 -9.75 6.19
C ASP A 317 16.60 -10.42 6.04
N PHE A 318 16.58 -11.73 5.88
CA PHE A 318 17.79 -12.52 5.67
C PHE A 318 18.24 -12.47 4.20
N LYS A 319 19.54 -12.63 4.00
CA LYS A 319 20.15 -12.76 2.66
C LYS A 319 20.03 -14.20 2.15
N ALA A 320 19.93 -14.34 0.82
CA ALA A 320 20.18 -15.62 0.19
C ALA A 320 21.66 -16.04 0.39
N SER A 321 21.92 -17.33 0.40
CA SER A 321 23.29 -17.86 0.46
C SER A 321 24.07 -17.47 -0.80
N ASP A 322 25.27 -16.98 -0.64
CA ASP A 322 26.22 -16.73 -1.73
C ASP A 322 26.98 -18.01 -2.14
N VAL A 323 26.83 -19.09 -1.39
CA VAL A 323 27.51 -20.38 -1.59
C VAL A 323 26.48 -21.45 -1.90
N LYS A 324 26.64 -22.14 -3.01
CA LYS A 324 25.85 -23.33 -3.32
C LYS A 324 26.34 -24.50 -2.47
N PHE A 325 25.41 -25.40 -2.11
CA PHE A 325 25.72 -26.56 -1.26
C PHE A 325 26.92 -27.37 -1.79
N ASP A 326 26.97 -27.57 -3.11
CA ASP A 326 28.02 -28.38 -3.76
C ASP A 326 29.34 -27.64 -3.98
N ASP A 327 29.38 -26.31 -3.87
CA ASP A 327 30.63 -25.53 -4.03
C ASP A 327 31.70 -25.92 -2.99
N ALA A 328 31.27 -26.30 -1.80
CA ALA A 328 32.16 -26.79 -0.74
C ALA A 328 32.76 -28.19 -1.05
N ILE A 329 32.17 -28.94 -1.98
CA ILE A 329 32.58 -30.31 -2.35
C ILE A 329 33.33 -30.29 -3.69
N ALA A 330 32.94 -29.40 -4.62
CA ALA A 330 33.49 -29.29 -5.98
C ALA A 330 34.96 -28.78 -6.03
N ASN A 331 35.42 -28.12 -4.98
CA ASN A 331 36.77 -27.55 -4.88
C ASN A 331 37.77 -28.44 -4.11
N LYS A 332 37.57 -29.76 -4.10
CA LYS A 332 38.54 -30.73 -3.56
C LYS A 332 39.36 -31.38 -4.65
#